data_2464f09a1517a62d8f1225b502b86a88
#
_entry.id   2464f09a1517a62d8f1225b502b86a88
#
_cell.length_a   1.000
_cell.length_b   1.000
_cell.length_c   1.000
_cell.angle_alpha   90.00
_cell.angle_beta   90.00
_cell.angle_gamma   90.00
#
_symmetry.space_group_name_H-M   'P 1'
#
loop_
_entity.id
_entity.type
_entity.pdbx_description
1 polymer ?
#
loop_
_entity_poly.entity_id
_entity_poly.type
_entity_poly.pdbx_seq_one_letter_code
_entity_poly.pdbx_strand_id
1 'polypeptide(L)'
;MPPPSAIGNGFEAEAITDTEAIVVPNPLTVKAVAARRIKAGRLVAKTAAATSSDLFKTPNSGKPKAKRWDHYLSVEAKARQPSSLKGAAKYLNRPGLITLGGGLPLAENFPIEELSFKVPTVPHFSEAEARQNGTILKAGKYDVTETDDGVYDLSIALNYALGTGSAQMIRFVTEHTEIVCNPAYADWQCALTVGSTSALDIALRMFCERGDVILSEDYAFASAVETAAALGVGFVGVAMDAEGLLPESLDDILSNWDEKAKGARKPFVLYIVPSGQNPTGATQSFTRRREIYKIAQKHDLYIFEDEPYYFLQMQPYTGPDSPSIPPPATNEEFLQSLVPTYLSLDVDGRVMRMDSFSKVIAPGSRVGWVTASEQIIERFTRANECSVQNPSGISQMVLFKLLDEHWGHDGYLKWLINLRMVYTKRRDVILAACEKNLPKEVVTWNPPAAGMFLWLKVNWHLHPYAKTKTLSEIEEEIFLAAVDEGVLVSKGSWFIAERNGFVQTEMFFRATFAAAAEDKMTVAIERFGAALRASFGLK
;
A
#
# COMPACT_ATOMS: atom_id res chain seq x y z
N MET A 1 -16.67 -27.72 -11.96
CA MET A 1 -15.60 -27.00 -12.67
C MET A 1 -14.28 -27.51 -12.11
N PRO A 2 -13.21 -27.73 -12.87
CA PRO A 2 -11.93 -28.13 -12.29
C PRO A 2 -11.40 -26.98 -11.41
N PRO A 3 -10.64 -27.29 -10.33
CA PRO A 3 -10.04 -26.26 -9.48
C PRO A 3 -9.09 -25.39 -10.32
N PRO A 4 -8.93 -24.09 -9.97
CA PRO A 4 -7.98 -23.25 -10.67
C PRO A 4 -6.58 -23.85 -10.55
N SER A 5 -5.91 -23.96 -11.69
CA SER A 5 -4.54 -24.47 -11.79
C SER A 5 -3.63 -23.72 -10.84
N ALA A 6 -2.84 -24.45 -10.06
CA ALA A 6 -1.79 -23.90 -9.22
C ALA A 6 -0.97 -22.87 -10.00
N ILE A 7 -0.84 -21.67 -9.46
CA ILE A 7 0.09 -20.65 -9.97
C ILE A 7 1.48 -21.27 -9.85
N GLY A 8 2.06 -21.65 -10.99
CA GLY A 8 3.35 -22.32 -11.05
C GLY A 8 4.45 -21.43 -10.47
N ASN A 9 5.18 -21.98 -9.52
CA ASN A 9 6.43 -21.41 -9.02
C ASN A 9 7.48 -21.53 -10.12
N GLY A 10 7.74 -20.46 -10.81
CA GLY A 10 8.78 -20.36 -11.82
C GLY A 10 8.43 -19.31 -12.85
N PHE A 11 8.79 -18.06 -12.61
CA PHE A 11 8.74 -17.03 -13.64
C PHE A 11 9.89 -17.26 -14.63
N GLU A 12 9.70 -18.18 -15.59
CA GLU A 12 10.44 -18.13 -16.83
C GLU A 12 9.91 -16.93 -17.64
N ALA A 13 10.82 -16.06 -18.07
CA ALA A 13 10.48 -14.93 -18.91
C ALA A 13 10.02 -15.45 -20.28
N GLU A 14 8.71 -15.65 -20.47
CA GLU A 14 8.15 -15.89 -21.79
C GLU A 14 8.34 -14.63 -22.65
N ALA A 15 9.09 -14.79 -23.73
CA ALA A 15 9.30 -13.75 -24.73
C ALA A 15 7.98 -13.44 -25.43
N ILE A 16 7.49 -12.20 -25.29
CA ILE A 16 6.34 -11.70 -26.04
C ILE A 16 6.84 -11.26 -27.41
N THR A 17 6.35 -11.92 -28.44
CA THR A 17 6.50 -11.46 -29.82
C THR A 17 5.59 -10.25 -30.06
N ASP A 18 6.21 -9.19 -30.59
CA ASP A 18 5.68 -7.90 -31.02
C ASP A 18 5.38 -6.83 -29.95
N THR A 19 6.14 -5.74 -30.08
CA THR A 19 6.33 -4.51 -29.33
C THR A 19 7.29 -4.64 -28.14
N GLU A 20 8.19 -3.72 -28.00
CA GLU A 20 9.29 -3.68 -27.02
C GLU A 20 8.95 -4.34 -25.70
N ALA A 21 9.57 -5.49 -25.44
CA ALA A 21 9.32 -6.27 -24.24
C ALA A 21 9.64 -5.43 -22.99
N ILE A 22 8.66 -5.18 -22.14
CA ILE A 22 8.88 -4.56 -20.84
C ILE A 22 9.71 -5.52 -20.01
N VAL A 23 10.98 -5.21 -19.83
CA VAL A 23 11.90 -6.00 -19.00
C VAL A 23 11.84 -5.47 -17.59
N VAL A 24 11.37 -6.31 -16.66
CA VAL A 24 11.42 -6.00 -15.22
C VAL A 24 12.89 -6.07 -14.78
N PRO A 25 13.48 -4.98 -14.24
CA PRO A 25 14.85 -5.02 -13.78
C PRO A 25 15.03 -6.03 -12.64
N ASN A 26 16.16 -6.74 -12.62
CA ASN A 26 16.49 -7.62 -11.49
C ASN A 26 16.59 -6.79 -10.20
N PRO A 27 15.90 -7.20 -9.12
CA PRO A 27 15.98 -6.51 -7.84
C PRO A 27 17.41 -6.47 -7.30
N LEU A 28 17.74 -5.41 -6.56
CA LEU A 28 19.00 -5.32 -5.87
C LEU A 28 18.99 -6.27 -4.65
N THR A 29 20.11 -6.94 -4.39
CA THR A 29 20.19 -7.84 -3.23
C THR A 29 20.47 -7.06 -1.93
N VAL A 30 20.02 -7.59 -0.79
CA VAL A 30 20.34 -7.04 0.54
C VAL A 30 21.86 -6.94 0.75
N LYS A 31 22.62 -7.91 0.26
CA LYS A 31 24.11 -7.90 0.33
C LYS A 31 24.71 -6.74 -0.44
N ALA A 32 24.18 -6.42 -1.62
CA ALA A 32 24.67 -5.30 -2.43
C ALA A 32 24.40 -3.94 -1.74
N VAL A 33 23.24 -3.79 -1.10
CA VAL A 33 22.91 -2.60 -0.29
C VAL A 33 23.88 -2.49 0.90
N ALA A 34 24.10 -3.58 1.64
CA ALA A 34 25.05 -3.59 2.76
C ALA A 34 26.47 -3.19 2.33
N ALA A 35 26.96 -3.71 1.21
CA ALA A 35 28.26 -3.34 0.67
C ALA A 35 28.33 -1.85 0.28
N ARG A 36 27.27 -1.30 -0.30
CA ARG A 36 27.15 0.13 -0.61
C ARG A 36 27.20 1.00 0.65
N ARG A 37 26.49 0.59 1.72
CA ARG A 37 26.50 1.29 3.02
C ARG A 37 27.92 1.33 3.62
N ILE A 38 28.62 0.20 3.62
CA ILE A 38 30.00 0.12 4.11
C ILE A 38 30.91 1.11 3.36
N LYS A 39 30.79 1.15 2.02
CA LYS A 39 31.56 2.08 1.19
C LYS A 39 31.21 3.55 1.43
N ALA A 40 29.92 3.85 1.66
CA ALA A 40 29.45 5.23 1.90
C ALA A 40 29.81 5.75 3.30
N GLY A 41 30.07 4.86 4.26
CA GLY A 41 30.32 5.21 5.65
C GLY A 41 29.08 5.62 6.43
N ARG A 42 29.30 6.19 7.60
CA ARG A 42 28.26 6.62 8.54
C ARG A 42 27.39 7.75 7.95
N LEU A 43 26.07 7.59 7.98
CA LEU A 43 25.15 8.66 7.61
C LEU A 43 24.99 9.64 8.78
N VAL A 44 25.64 10.78 8.69
CA VAL A 44 25.44 11.90 9.64
C VAL A 44 24.68 13.01 8.94
N ALA A 45 23.39 13.12 9.23
CA ALA A 45 22.55 14.18 8.69
C ALA A 45 22.12 15.11 9.82
N LYS A 46 22.38 16.41 9.66
CA LYS A 46 21.94 17.45 10.58
C LYS A 46 20.42 17.63 10.51
N THR A 47 19.84 18.24 11.53
CA THR A 47 18.45 18.69 11.55
C THR A 47 18.11 19.45 10.29
N ALA A 48 17.00 19.05 9.62
CA ALA A 48 16.52 19.66 8.38
C ALA A 48 17.54 19.69 7.21
N ALA A 49 18.57 18.84 7.24
CA ALA A 49 19.54 18.76 6.15
C ALA A 49 18.88 18.26 4.86
N ALA A 50 19.25 18.87 3.73
CA ALA A 50 18.75 18.44 2.42
C ALA A 50 19.14 16.99 2.14
N THR A 51 18.17 16.20 1.71
CA THR A 51 18.36 14.79 1.34
C THR A 51 17.54 14.47 0.09
N SER A 52 17.96 13.42 -0.61
CA SER A 52 17.28 12.90 -1.80
C SER A 52 17.60 11.41 -1.92
N SER A 53 16.73 10.64 -2.56
CA SER A 53 16.96 9.23 -2.84
C SER A 53 18.21 8.98 -3.70
N ASP A 54 18.67 9.96 -4.47
CA ASP A 54 19.89 9.85 -5.29
C ASP A 54 21.15 9.59 -4.47
N LEU A 55 21.15 9.98 -3.20
CA LEU A 55 22.26 9.70 -2.28
C LEU A 55 22.33 8.22 -1.87
N PHE A 56 21.23 7.49 -2.01
CA PHE A 56 21.05 6.17 -1.42
C PHE A 56 20.78 5.05 -2.43
N LYS A 57 20.29 5.36 -3.61
CA LYS A 57 20.07 4.38 -4.69
C LYS A 57 21.34 4.08 -5.47
N THR A 58 21.36 2.98 -6.21
CA THR A 58 22.46 2.65 -7.10
C THR A 58 22.60 3.72 -8.18
N PRO A 59 23.80 4.28 -8.39
CA PRO A 59 24.04 5.20 -9.50
C PRO A 59 23.64 4.54 -10.81
N ASN A 60 22.80 5.20 -11.56
CA ASN A 60 22.23 4.61 -12.76
C ASN A 60 23.14 4.84 -13.96
N SER A 61 23.50 3.76 -14.62
CA SER A 61 24.11 3.78 -15.94
C SER A 61 23.17 3.10 -16.93
N GLY A 62 22.46 3.88 -17.73
CA GLY A 62 21.69 3.36 -18.86
C GLY A 62 20.16 3.26 -18.72
N LYS A 63 19.58 3.48 -17.54
CA LYS A 63 18.12 3.60 -17.42
C LYS A 63 17.62 4.91 -18.04
N PRO A 64 16.48 4.95 -18.74
CA PRO A 64 15.89 6.19 -19.24
C PRO A 64 15.43 7.07 -18.08
N LYS A 65 15.22 8.35 -18.34
CA LYS A 65 14.48 9.23 -17.44
C LYS A 65 12.98 9.06 -17.65
N ALA A 66 12.20 9.32 -16.60
CA ALA A 66 10.76 9.42 -16.68
C ALA A 66 10.30 10.46 -17.71
N LYS A 67 9.13 10.23 -18.29
CA LYS A 67 8.43 11.27 -19.05
C LYS A 67 8.00 12.39 -18.10
N ARG A 68 7.78 13.57 -18.65
CA ARG A 68 7.23 14.69 -17.89
C ARG A 68 5.71 14.68 -17.95
N TRP A 69 5.09 14.93 -16.80
CA TRP A 69 3.64 14.86 -16.60
C TRP A 69 3.03 16.23 -16.28
N ASP A 70 3.68 17.33 -16.70
CA ASP A 70 3.22 18.71 -16.43
C ASP A 70 1.80 18.97 -16.92
N HIS A 71 1.38 18.33 -18.00
CA HIS A 71 0.06 18.50 -18.60
C HIS A 71 -1.07 17.95 -17.71
N TYR A 72 -0.78 16.97 -16.84
CA TYR A 72 -1.73 16.38 -15.91
C TYR A 72 -1.74 17.02 -14.53
N LEU A 73 -0.75 17.86 -14.23
CA LEU A 73 -0.73 18.54 -12.94
C LEU A 73 -1.88 19.56 -12.84
N SER A 74 -2.54 19.58 -11.68
CA SER A 74 -3.61 20.53 -11.38
C SER A 74 -3.10 21.98 -11.33
N VAL A 75 -4.02 22.93 -11.37
CA VAL A 75 -3.72 24.37 -11.15
C VAL A 75 -3.11 24.56 -9.76
N GLU A 76 -3.64 23.85 -8.73
CA GLU A 76 -3.08 23.88 -7.38
C GLU A 76 -1.62 23.43 -7.37
N ALA A 77 -1.33 22.27 -7.95
CA ALA A 77 0.03 21.71 -7.98
C ALA A 77 1.02 22.61 -8.74
N LYS A 78 0.59 23.21 -9.87
CA LYS A 78 1.40 24.14 -10.65
C LYS A 78 1.68 25.45 -9.91
N ALA A 79 0.70 25.93 -9.13
CA ALA A 79 0.82 27.19 -8.38
C ALA A 79 1.72 27.08 -7.14
N ARG A 80 1.93 25.87 -6.59
CA ARG A 80 2.76 25.67 -5.40
C ARG A 80 4.22 25.98 -5.69
N GLN A 81 4.78 26.93 -4.93
CA GLN A 81 6.17 27.35 -5.03
C GLN A 81 7.04 26.63 -3.97
N PRO A 82 8.37 26.53 -4.17
CA PRO A 82 9.29 26.05 -3.16
C PRO A 82 9.17 26.90 -1.88
N SER A 83 9.24 26.25 -0.72
CA SER A 83 9.32 27.01 0.55
C SER A 83 10.59 27.84 0.59
N SER A 84 10.46 29.18 0.69
CA SER A 84 11.60 30.10 0.75
C SER A 84 12.51 29.81 1.96
N LEU A 85 11.91 29.49 3.12
CA LEU A 85 12.67 29.14 4.33
C LEU A 85 13.43 27.82 4.17
N LYS A 86 12.80 26.78 3.58
CA LYS A 86 13.45 25.48 3.37
C LYS A 86 14.49 25.53 2.23
N GLY A 87 14.38 26.45 1.29
CA GLY A 87 15.40 26.70 0.28
C GLY A 87 16.77 27.08 0.85
N ALA A 88 16.82 27.63 2.08
CA ALA A 88 18.06 27.93 2.79
C ALA A 88 18.72 26.66 3.40
N ALA A 89 18.01 25.54 3.53
CA ALA A 89 18.55 24.30 4.12
C ALA A 89 19.81 23.77 3.42
N LYS A 90 19.96 24.04 2.12
CA LYS A 90 21.17 23.70 1.34
C LYS A 90 22.46 24.31 1.87
N TYR A 91 22.39 25.37 2.66
CA TYR A 91 23.54 26.03 3.25
C TYR A 91 23.92 25.50 4.64
N LEU A 92 23.01 24.75 5.31
CA LEU A 92 23.20 24.30 6.70
C LEU A 92 24.43 23.39 6.88
N ASN A 93 24.88 22.72 5.82
CA ASN A 93 26.06 21.87 5.85
C ASN A 93 27.40 22.61 5.69
N ARG A 94 27.39 23.93 5.50
CA ARG A 94 28.64 24.70 5.37
C ARG A 94 29.39 24.74 6.72
N PRO A 95 30.71 24.40 6.74
CA PRO A 95 31.50 24.48 7.95
C PRO A 95 31.50 25.89 8.53
N GLY A 96 31.36 26.01 9.86
CA GLY A 96 31.40 27.30 10.55
C GLY A 96 30.17 28.20 10.37
N LEU A 97 29.13 27.74 9.64
CA LEU A 97 27.91 28.53 9.48
C LEU A 97 27.12 28.56 10.79
N ILE A 98 26.81 29.76 11.27
CA ILE A 98 25.87 30.03 12.36
C ILE A 98 24.56 30.50 11.73
N THR A 99 23.47 29.79 11.98
CA THR A 99 22.18 30.13 11.38
C THR A 99 21.30 30.92 12.35
N LEU A 100 20.83 32.07 11.92
CA LEU A 100 19.78 32.87 12.55
C LEU A 100 18.55 33.01 11.62
N GLY A 101 18.56 32.31 10.50
CA GLY A 101 17.55 32.47 9.44
C GLY A 101 16.36 31.52 9.57
N GLY A 102 16.40 30.51 10.48
CA GLY A 102 15.33 29.55 10.68
C GLY A 102 14.71 29.65 12.07
N GLY A 103 13.44 29.25 12.21
CA GLY A 103 12.72 29.17 13.50
C GLY A 103 12.85 27.80 14.18
N LEU A 104 14.03 27.17 14.14
CA LEU A 104 14.24 25.87 14.79
C LEU A 104 14.42 26.07 16.29
N PRO A 105 13.59 25.44 17.15
CA PRO A 105 13.80 25.46 18.58
C PRO A 105 15.11 24.78 18.95
N LEU A 106 15.74 25.23 20.03
CA LEU A 106 16.96 24.65 20.57
C LEU A 106 16.64 23.29 21.22
N ALA A 107 17.37 22.25 20.81
CA ALA A 107 17.11 20.89 21.27
C ALA A 107 17.24 20.69 22.79
N GLU A 108 18.11 21.47 23.46
CA GLU A 108 18.25 21.43 24.92
C GLU A 108 16.93 21.71 25.65
N ASN A 109 16.00 22.45 25.03
CA ASN A 109 14.69 22.79 25.61
C ASN A 109 13.63 21.72 25.38
N PHE A 110 13.93 20.65 24.67
CA PHE A 110 12.99 19.55 24.51
C PHE A 110 12.93 18.69 25.79
N PRO A 111 11.73 18.43 26.36
CA PRO A 111 11.59 17.80 27.67
C PRO A 111 11.70 16.26 27.63
N ILE A 112 12.36 15.68 26.63
CA ILE A 112 12.53 14.24 26.46
C ILE A 112 14.03 13.96 26.30
N GLU A 113 14.62 13.23 27.25
CA GLU A 113 16.04 12.87 27.24
C GLU A 113 16.30 11.50 26.61
N GLU A 114 15.42 10.54 26.83
CA GLU A 114 15.54 9.18 26.30
C GLU A 114 14.16 8.62 25.92
N LEU A 115 14.10 7.88 24.84
CA LEU A 115 12.99 7.02 24.47
C LEU A 115 13.48 5.58 24.49
N SER A 116 12.78 4.68 25.19
CA SER A 116 13.07 3.25 25.19
C SER A 116 11.84 2.42 24.90
N PHE A 117 11.99 1.35 24.14
CA PHE A 117 10.90 0.43 23.80
C PHE A 117 11.42 -0.97 23.50
N LYS A 118 10.60 -1.99 23.79
CA LYS A 118 10.96 -3.38 23.62
C LYS A 118 10.41 -3.92 22.30
N VAL A 119 11.22 -4.63 21.54
CA VAL A 119 10.89 -5.17 20.21
C VAL A 119 11.29 -6.64 20.08
N PRO A 120 10.69 -7.41 19.16
CA PRO A 120 11.11 -8.78 18.90
C PRO A 120 12.52 -8.82 18.29
N THR A 121 13.26 -9.86 18.67
CA THR A 121 14.58 -10.17 18.13
C THR A 121 14.47 -11.27 17.07
N VAL A 122 15.08 -11.05 15.90
CA VAL A 122 15.11 -12.02 14.79
C VAL A 122 15.76 -13.34 15.25
N PRO A 123 15.18 -14.50 14.97
CA PRO A 123 13.93 -14.79 14.21
C PRO A 123 12.69 -14.99 15.09
N HIS A 124 12.70 -14.56 16.35
CA HIS A 124 11.68 -14.81 17.35
C HIS A 124 10.64 -13.68 17.38
N PHE A 125 9.59 -13.81 16.58
CA PHE A 125 8.65 -12.71 16.31
C PHE A 125 7.31 -12.82 17.06
N SER A 126 7.04 -13.92 17.78
CA SER A 126 5.80 -14.04 18.52
C SER A 126 5.73 -13.05 19.69
N GLU A 127 4.53 -12.64 20.07
CA GLU A 127 4.33 -11.73 21.20
C GLU A 127 4.93 -12.30 22.51
N ALA A 128 4.78 -13.62 22.73
CA ALA A 128 5.32 -14.28 23.91
C ALA A 128 6.87 -14.23 23.94
N GLU A 129 7.51 -14.53 22.83
CA GLU A 129 8.97 -14.44 22.71
C GLU A 129 9.46 -13.01 22.86
N ALA A 130 8.78 -12.04 22.24
CA ALA A 130 9.11 -10.63 22.36
C ALA A 130 9.00 -10.12 23.81
N ARG A 131 7.97 -10.54 24.55
CA ARG A 131 7.81 -10.23 25.97
C ARG A 131 8.95 -10.80 26.82
N GLN A 132 9.35 -12.05 26.55
CA GLN A 132 10.35 -12.76 27.34
C GLN A 132 11.77 -12.33 26.95
N ASN A 133 12.12 -12.37 25.66
CA ASN A 133 13.48 -12.29 25.15
C ASN A 133 13.71 -11.12 24.16
N GLY A 134 12.74 -10.22 23.99
CA GLY A 134 12.87 -9.11 23.07
C GLY A 134 13.96 -8.12 23.48
N THR A 135 14.50 -7.42 22.50
CA THR A 135 15.55 -6.42 22.68
C THR A 135 14.93 -5.06 23.09
N ILE A 136 15.54 -4.38 24.05
CA ILE A 136 15.19 -3.00 24.40
C ILE A 136 16.04 -2.08 23.52
N LEU A 137 15.37 -1.29 22.67
CA LEU A 137 15.99 -0.26 21.87
C LEU A 137 15.88 1.07 22.59
N LYS A 138 16.90 1.92 22.43
CA LYS A 138 16.99 3.24 23.05
C LYS A 138 17.35 4.29 22.02
N ALA A 139 16.85 5.51 22.24
CA ALA A 139 17.24 6.70 21.52
C ALA A 139 17.46 7.81 22.54
N GLY A 140 18.68 8.22 22.72
CA GLY A 140 19.05 9.36 23.56
C GLY A 140 18.91 10.67 22.81
N LYS A 141 19.00 11.77 23.54
CA LYS A 141 18.82 13.11 22.99
C LYS A 141 19.97 13.53 22.07
N TYR A 142 21.20 13.07 22.37
CA TYR A 142 22.41 13.48 21.68
C TYR A 142 23.29 12.31 21.21
N ASP A 143 22.70 11.15 20.95
CA ASP A 143 23.42 9.94 20.50
C ASP A 143 24.34 10.20 19.30
N VAL A 144 23.94 11.11 18.38
CA VAL A 144 24.74 11.44 17.18
C VAL A 144 26.09 12.08 17.53
N THR A 145 26.16 12.84 18.63
CA THR A 145 27.37 13.54 19.07
C THR A 145 28.07 12.86 20.24
N GLU A 146 27.37 12.02 20.99
CA GLU A 146 27.89 11.38 22.21
C GLU A 146 28.31 9.92 22.00
N THR A 147 27.87 9.26 20.89
CA THR A 147 28.26 7.90 20.56
C THR A 147 28.91 7.82 19.19
N ASP A 148 29.81 6.85 19.01
CA ASP A 148 30.56 6.67 17.76
C ASP A 148 29.69 6.17 16.60
N ASP A 149 28.58 5.50 16.88
CA ASP A 149 27.68 4.84 15.92
C ASP A 149 26.31 5.52 15.77
N GLY A 150 25.98 6.51 16.61
CA GLY A 150 24.71 7.25 16.55
C GLY A 150 24.51 7.98 15.22
N VAL A 151 23.42 7.71 14.51
CA VAL A 151 23.11 8.33 13.20
C VAL A 151 21.80 9.12 13.21
N TYR A 152 20.95 8.86 14.22
CA TYR A 152 19.66 9.52 14.39
C TYR A 152 19.31 9.57 15.87
N ASP A 153 19.08 10.75 16.42
CA ASP A 153 18.78 10.98 17.83
C ASP A 153 17.56 11.87 18.05
N LEU A 154 17.15 12.06 19.30
CA LEU A 154 15.96 12.82 19.62
C LEU A 154 16.13 14.32 19.35
N SER A 155 17.35 14.86 19.34
CA SER A 155 17.58 16.27 18.99
C SER A 155 17.17 16.57 17.55
N ILE A 156 17.34 15.58 16.67
CA ILE A 156 16.95 15.64 15.26
C ILE A 156 15.47 15.27 15.09
N ALA A 157 15.04 14.16 15.71
CA ALA A 157 13.69 13.63 15.53
C ALA A 157 12.59 14.54 16.09
N LEU A 158 12.84 15.24 17.19
CA LEU A 158 11.89 16.17 17.82
C LEU A 158 11.86 17.55 17.16
N ASN A 159 12.74 17.79 16.20
CA ASN A 159 12.79 19.05 15.47
C ASN A 159 12.08 18.93 14.10
N TYR A 160 11.98 20.05 13.39
CA TYR A 160 11.46 20.05 12.03
C TYR A 160 12.37 19.27 11.08
N ALA A 161 11.78 18.46 10.20
CA ALA A 161 12.46 17.80 9.09
C ALA A 161 12.06 18.43 7.74
N LEU A 162 12.63 17.93 6.65
CA LEU A 162 12.21 18.29 5.30
C LEU A 162 10.84 17.68 4.97
N GLY A 163 10.16 18.25 3.99
CA GLY A 163 8.89 17.72 3.48
C GLY A 163 8.97 16.28 2.93
N THR A 164 10.17 15.83 2.59
CA THR A 164 10.43 14.43 2.21
C THR A 164 10.53 13.47 3.41
N GLY A 165 10.76 13.99 4.64
CA GLY A 165 11.04 13.19 5.83
C GLY A 165 12.52 13.25 6.26
N SER A 166 12.89 12.49 7.31
CA SER A 166 14.26 12.40 7.79
C SER A 166 15.17 11.68 6.78
N ALA A 167 16.42 12.12 6.67
CA ALA A 167 17.42 11.49 5.79
C ALA A 167 17.60 10.00 6.09
N GLN A 168 17.53 9.62 7.35
CA GLN A 168 17.67 8.25 7.83
C GLN A 168 16.55 7.35 7.31
N MET A 169 15.30 7.78 7.42
CA MET A 169 14.16 7.02 6.89
C MET A 169 14.11 7.06 5.36
N ILE A 170 14.47 8.17 4.72
CA ILE A 170 14.58 8.23 3.25
C ILE A 170 15.63 7.22 2.74
N ARG A 171 16.78 7.07 3.44
CA ARG A 171 17.74 6.02 3.09
C ARG A 171 17.08 4.65 3.15
N PHE A 172 16.43 4.32 4.26
CA PHE A 172 15.82 3.00 4.44
C PHE A 172 14.77 2.69 3.36
N VAL A 173 13.80 3.59 3.15
CA VAL A 173 12.72 3.35 2.18
C VAL A 173 13.22 3.35 0.74
N THR A 174 14.23 4.16 0.40
CA THR A 174 14.86 4.16 -0.93
C THR A 174 15.53 2.82 -1.22
N GLU A 175 16.37 2.34 -0.30
CA GLU A 175 17.04 1.05 -0.44
C GLU A 175 16.05 -0.11 -0.46
N HIS A 176 15.01 -0.06 0.38
CA HIS A 176 13.94 -1.06 0.38
C HIS A 176 13.18 -1.09 -0.95
N THR A 177 12.84 0.08 -1.50
CA THR A 177 12.21 0.20 -2.82
C THR A 177 13.10 -0.38 -3.93
N GLU A 178 14.40 -0.14 -3.86
CA GLU A 178 15.35 -0.70 -4.83
C GLU A 178 15.47 -2.22 -4.72
N ILE A 179 15.46 -2.77 -3.49
CA ILE A 179 15.47 -4.23 -3.24
C ILE A 179 14.21 -4.89 -3.78
N VAL A 180 13.05 -4.26 -3.59
CA VAL A 180 11.73 -4.88 -3.89
C VAL A 180 11.31 -4.63 -5.33
N CYS A 181 11.40 -3.38 -5.79
CA CYS A 181 10.82 -2.95 -7.07
C CYS A 181 11.86 -2.65 -8.14
N ASN A 182 13.02 -2.11 -7.75
CA ASN A 182 14.08 -1.63 -8.66
C ASN A 182 13.52 -0.88 -9.88
N PRO A 183 12.89 0.30 -9.73
CA PRO A 183 12.19 1.00 -10.80
C PRO A 183 12.98 1.08 -12.10
N ALA A 184 12.32 0.94 -13.26
CA ALA A 184 12.98 0.80 -14.55
C ALA A 184 13.51 2.12 -15.14
N TYR A 185 13.20 3.27 -14.52
CA TYR A 185 13.70 4.59 -14.94
C TYR A 185 14.67 5.19 -13.90
N ALA A 186 15.47 6.19 -14.31
CA ALA A 186 16.62 6.68 -13.53
C ALA A 186 16.24 7.61 -12.38
N ASP A 187 15.34 8.53 -12.62
CA ASP A 187 15.03 9.69 -11.78
C ASP A 187 13.85 9.45 -10.83
N TRP A 188 13.69 8.22 -10.36
CA TRP A 188 12.74 7.93 -9.28
C TRP A 188 13.24 8.43 -7.93
N GLN A 189 12.33 8.84 -7.08
CA GLN A 189 12.58 9.36 -5.75
C GLN A 189 11.51 8.82 -4.78
N CYS A 190 11.82 8.89 -3.48
CA CYS A 190 10.88 8.60 -2.40
C CYS A 190 10.61 9.85 -1.56
N ALA A 191 9.39 9.95 -1.02
CA ALA A 191 9.04 10.88 0.04
C ALA A 191 8.16 10.20 1.10
N LEU A 192 8.40 10.47 2.38
CA LEU A 192 7.56 9.94 3.45
C LEU A 192 6.18 10.60 3.47
N THR A 193 5.20 9.84 3.93
CA THR A 193 3.79 10.25 4.02
C THR A 193 3.21 9.94 5.40
N VAL A 194 2.15 10.64 5.77
CA VAL A 194 1.37 10.32 6.98
C VAL A 194 0.40 9.15 6.70
N GLY A 195 0.94 8.08 6.10
CA GLY A 195 0.22 6.91 5.59
C GLY A 195 -0.41 7.13 4.22
N SER A 196 -0.91 6.04 3.58
CA SER A 196 -1.46 6.06 2.23
C SER A 196 -2.67 6.98 2.07
N THR A 197 -3.50 7.16 3.09
CA THR A 197 -4.66 8.07 3.02
C THR A 197 -4.24 9.52 2.78
N SER A 198 -3.21 10.01 3.49
CA SER A 198 -2.66 11.34 3.25
C SER A 198 -1.96 11.44 1.90
N ALA A 199 -1.29 10.36 1.47
CA ALA A 199 -0.67 10.29 0.15
C ALA A 199 -1.70 10.42 -0.97
N LEU A 200 -2.85 9.74 -0.84
CA LEU A 200 -3.94 9.79 -1.81
C LEU A 200 -4.59 11.19 -1.88
N ASP A 201 -4.88 11.83 -0.73
CA ASP A 201 -5.43 13.20 -0.72
C ASP A 201 -4.51 14.17 -1.47
N ILE A 202 -3.21 14.10 -1.19
CA ILE A 202 -2.22 14.93 -1.88
C ILE A 202 -2.16 14.59 -3.38
N ALA A 203 -2.16 13.31 -3.76
CA ALA A 203 -2.14 12.88 -5.14
C ALA A 203 -3.36 13.38 -5.92
N LEU A 204 -4.56 13.25 -5.35
CA LEU A 204 -5.79 13.78 -5.94
C LEU A 204 -5.70 15.30 -6.17
N ARG A 205 -5.23 16.07 -5.18
CA ARG A 205 -5.01 17.53 -5.32
C ARG A 205 -3.94 17.87 -6.36
N MET A 206 -2.95 16.98 -6.55
CA MET A 206 -1.88 17.22 -7.52
C MET A 206 -2.32 17.00 -8.96
N PHE A 207 -3.24 16.08 -9.22
CA PHE A 207 -3.60 15.68 -10.57
C PHE A 207 -5.02 16.09 -10.98
N CYS A 208 -5.97 16.17 -10.04
CA CYS A 208 -7.37 16.36 -10.35
C CYS A 208 -7.85 17.78 -10.07
N GLU A 209 -8.82 18.23 -10.87
CA GLU A 209 -9.61 19.42 -10.65
C GLU A 209 -11.03 19.03 -10.21
N ARG A 210 -11.74 19.97 -9.62
CA ARG A 210 -13.17 19.79 -9.34
C ARG A 210 -13.95 19.50 -10.63
N GLY A 211 -14.73 18.44 -10.65
CA GLY A 211 -15.48 17.97 -11.81
C GLY A 211 -14.76 16.89 -12.63
N ASP A 212 -13.52 16.59 -12.32
CA ASP A 212 -12.84 15.43 -12.91
C ASP A 212 -13.40 14.12 -12.38
N VAL A 213 -13.17 13.06 -13.13
CA VAL A 213 -13.41 11.68 -12.71
C VAL A 213 -12.13 10.87 -12.86
N ILE A 214 -11.93 9.92 -11.95
CA ILE A 214 -10.83 8.95 -12.00
C ILE A 214 -11.39 7.54 -12.16
N LEU A 215 -10.60 6.64 -12.73
CA LEU A 215 -10.95 5.23 -12.90
C LEU A 215 -10.52 4.43 -11.68
N SER A 216 -11.31 3.44 -11.30
CA SER A 216 -10.98 2.45 -10.28
C SER A 216 -11.77 1.17 -10.54
N GLU A 217 -11.49 0.11 -9.78
CA GLU A 217 -12.34 -1.06 -9.75
C GLU A 217 -13.78 -0.68 -9.35
N ASP A 218 -14.81 -1.45 -9.80
CA ASP A 218 -16.23 -1.24 -9.45
C ASP A 218 -16.47 -1.15 -7.96
N TYR A 219 -15.71 -1.91 -7.19
CA TYR A 219 -15.68 -1.84 -5.73
C TYR A 219 -14.30 -1.35 -5.28
N ALA A 220 -14.27 -0.23 -4.59
CA ALA A 220 -13.04 0.44 -4.16
C ALA A 220 -13.05 0.73 -2.66
N PHE A 221 -11.89 1.06 -2.11
CA PHE A 221 -11.76 1.49 -0.73
C PHE A 221 -12.65 2.72 -0.45
N ALA A 222 -13.66 2.56 0.41
CA ALA A 222 -14.67 3.58 0.66
C ALA A 222 -14.08 4.98 0.98
N SER A 223 -13.03 5.02 1.81
CA SER A 223 -12.40 6.31 2.15
C SER A 223 -11.64 6.94 0.98
N ALA A 224 -11.22 6.18 -0.03
CA ALA A 224 -10.65 6.77 -1.25
C ALA A 224 -11.73 7.50 -2.04
N VAL A 225 -12.91 6.86 -2.19
CA VAL A 225 -14.08 7.46 -2.84
C VAL A 225 -14.56 8.70 -2.08
N GLU A 226 -14.60 8.64 -0.75
CA GLU A 226 -15.01 9.76 0.12
C GLU A 226 -14.02 10.92 0.05
N THR A 227 -12.72 10.65 0.04
CA THR A 227 -11.67 11.67 -0.10
C THR A 227 -11.80 12.41 -1.43
N ALA A 228 -11.98 11.69 -2.53
CA ALA A 228 -12.16 12.29 -3.85
C ALA A 228 -13.46 13.08 -3.94
N ALA A 229 -14.57 12.55 -3.41
CA ALA A 229 -15.86 13.23 -3.42
C ALA A 229 -15.81 14.58 -2.68
N ALA A 230 -15.08 14.67 -1.56
CA ALA A 230 -14.87 15.93 -0.84
C ALA A 230 -14.14 17.00 -1.68
N LEU A 231 -13.26 16.56 -2.58
CA LEU A 231 -12.57 17.42 -3.54
C LEU A 231 -13.41 17.73 -4.79
N GLY A 232 -14.58 17.11 -4.92
CA GLY A 232 -15.44 17.21 -6.10
C GLY A 232 -14.93 16.39 -7.28
N VAL A 233 -14.16 15.34 -7.02
CA VAL A 233 -13.66 14.36 -7.99
C VAL A 233 -14.53 13.10 -7.90
N GLY A 234 -15.06 12.65 -9.05
CA GLY A 234 -15.86 11.44 -9.15
C GLY A 234 -15.01 10.19 -9.38
N PHE A 235 -15.64 9.03 -9.18
CA PHE A 235 -15.08 7.73 -9.60
C PHE A 235 -15.92 7.16 -10.74
N VAL A 236 -15.27 6.45 -11.65
CA VAL A 236 -15.87 5.60 -12.67
C VAL A 236 -15.40 4.19 -12.44
N GLY A 237 -16.34 3.28 -12.20
CA GLY A 237 -16.05 1.88 -11.98
C GLY A 237 -15.62 1.17 -13.26
N VAL A 238 -14.61 0.34 -13.15
CA VAL A 238 -14.16 -0.61 -14.18
C VAL A 238 -14.53 -2.01 -13.70
N ALA A 239 -15.18 -2.79 -14.54
CA ALA A 239 -15.57 -4.15 -14.20
C ALA A 239 -14.39 -4.99 -13.72
N MET A 240 -14.65 -5.92 -12.82
CA MET A 240 -13.63 -6.75 -12.21
C MET A 240 -14.05 -8.22 -12.09
N ASP A 241 -13.05 -9.08 -11.97
CA ASP A 241 -13.21 -10.51 -11.71
C ASP A 241 -12.43 -10.95 -10.46
N ALA A 242 -12.15 -12.25 -10.34
CA ALA A 242 -11.38 -12.79 -9.21
C ALA A 242 -9.92 -12.28 -9.16
N GLU A 243 -9.37 -11.82 -10.28
CA GLU A 243 -8.03 -11.19 -10.36
C GLU A 243 -8.09 -9.65 -10.33
N GLY A 244 -9.24 -9.06 -10.03
CA GLY A 244 -9.41 -7.62 -9.96
C GLY A 244 -9.83 -6.99 -11.29
N LEU A 245 -9.38 -5.77 -11.56
CA LEU A 245 -9.77 -4.95 -12.70
C LEU A 245 -9.58 -5.68 -14.04
N LEU A 246 -10.63 -5.65 -14.91
CA LEU A 246 -10.63 -6.23 -16.24
C LEU A 246 -10.03 -5.26 -17.27
N PRO A 247 -8.93 -5.64 -17.96
CA PRO A 247 -8.28 -4.80 -18.96
C PRO A 247 -9.20 -4.39 -20.11
N GLU A 248 -9.99 -5.33 -20.62
CA GLU A 248 -10.94 -5.07 -21.71
C GLU A 248 -12.01 -4.06 -21.34
N SER A 249 -12.52 -4.09 -20.10
CA SER A 249 -13.47 -3.08 -19.61
C SER A 249 -12.82 -1.70 -19.50
N LEU A 250 -11.57 -1.63 -19.02
CA LEU A 250 -10.79 -0.40 -18.96
C LEU A 250 -10.58 0.19 -20.36
N ASP A 251 -10.18 -0.63 -21.32
CA ASP A 251 -9.94 -0.19 -22.70
C ASP A 251 -11.23 0.29 -23.38
N ASP A 252 -12.35 -0.41 -23.15
CA ASP A 252 -13.66 -0.06 -23.70
C ASP A 252 -14.16 1.29 -23.16
N ILE A 253 -14.13 1.49 -21.85
CA ILE A 253 -14.52 2.76 -21.21
C ILE A 253 -13.71 3.91 -21.82
N LEU A 254 -12.39 3.75 -21.93
CA LEU A 254 -11.50 4.79 -22.41
C LEU A 254 -11.60 5.04 -23.92
N SER A 255 -11.90 4.01 -24.71
CA SER A 255 -12.06 4.12 -26.16
C SER A 255 -13.37 4.79 -26.55
N ASN A 256 -14.42 4.61 -25.73
CA ASN A 256 -15.78 5.09 -25.99
C ASN A 256 -16.18 6.28 -25.10
N TRP A 257 -15.23 6.98 -24.49
CA TRP A 257 -15.55 8.09 -23.58
C TRP A 257 -16.15 9.30 -24.33
N ASP A 258 -17.38 9.62 -23.99
CA ASP A 258 -18.07 10.84 -24.48
C ASP A 258 -18.10 11.90 -23.37
N GLU A 259 -17.25 12.93 -23.49
CA GLU A 259 -17.13 14.02 -22.52
C GLU A 259 -18.43 14.80 -22.32
N LYS A 260 -19.22 14.95 -23.40
CA LYS A 260 -20.51 15.67 -23.33
C LYS A 260 -21.57 14.86 -22.59
N ALA A 261 -21.68 13.58 -22.90
CA ALA A 261 -22.64 12.69 -22.24
C ALA A 261 -22.29 12.46 -20.76
N LYS A 262 -21.00 12.36 -20.45
CA LYS A 262 -20.50 12.14 -19.08
C LYS A 262 -20.37 13.44 -18.26
N GLY A 263 -20.37 14.62 -18.90
CA GLY A 263 -20.17 15.91 -18.25
C GLY A 263 -18.79 16.10 -17.60
N ALA A 264 -17.80 15.29 -18.01
CA ALA A 264 -16.46 15.29 -17.49
C ALA A 264 -15.46 14.99 -18.62
N ARG A 265 -14.25 15.58 -18.57
CA ARG A 265 -13.17 15.24 -19.50
C ARG A 265 -12.81 13.77 -19.36
N LYS A 266 -12.20 13.21 -20.41
CA LYS A 266 -11.71 11.81 -20.38
C LYS A 266 -10.80 11.61 -19.18
N PRO A 267 -11.05 10.57 -18.34
CA PRO A 267 -10.21 10.29 -17.19
C PRO A 267 -8.80 9.90 -17.64
N PHE A 268 -7.82 10.37 -16.89
CA PHE A 268 -6.40 10.08 -17.11
C PHE A 268 -5.70 9.55 -15.86
N VAL A 269 -6.41 9.42 -14.74
CA VAL A 269 -5.92 8.80 -13.51
C VAL A 269 -6.62 7.46 -13.30
N LEU A 270 -5.82 6.42 -13.04
CA LEU A 270 -6.27 5.11 -12.61
C LEU A 270 -5.80 4.86 -11.17
N TYR A 271 -6.74 4.79 -10.22
CA TYR A 271 -6.47 4.37 -8.83
C TYR A 271 -6.76 2.89 -8.69
N ILE A 272 -5.78 2.11 -8.23
CA ILE A 272 -5.89 0.65 -8.06
C ILE A 272 -5.20 0.18 -6.79
N VAL A 273 -5.73 -0.94 -6.23
CA VAL A 273 -5.14 -1.69 -5.12
C VAL A 273 -4.80 -3.11 -5.63
N PRO A 274 -3.63 -3.32 -6.27
CA PRO A 274 -3.37 -4.52 -7.06
C PRO A 274 -3.19 -5.81 -6.26
N SER A 275 -2.84 -5.72 -4.97
CA SER A 275 -2.59 -6.87 -4.09
C SER A 275 -3.56 -6.90 -2.93
N GLY A 276 -4.37 -7.95 -2.81
CA GLY A 276 -5.33 -8.11 -1.72
C GLY A 276 -6.32 -6.95 -1.62
N GLN A 277 -6.90 -6.59 -2.75
CA GLN A 277 -7.77 -5.43 -2.97
C GLN A 277 -8.82 -5.25 -1.86
N ASN A 278 -9.05 -4.03 -1.45
CA ASN A 278 -10.10 -3.67 -0.51
C ASN A 278 -11.31 -3.11 -1.26
N PRO A 279 -12.44 -3.84 -1.30
CA PRO A 279 -12.88 -4.86 -0.34
C PRO A 279 -12.73 -6.32 -0.79
N THR A 280 -12.42 -6.60 -2.04
CA THR A 280 -12.67 -7.90 -2.68
C THR A 280 -11.65 -8.99 -2.35
N GLY A 281 -10.47 -8.63 -1.85
CA GLY A 281 -9.36 -9.57 -1.65
C GLY A 281 -8.70 -10.03 -2.96
N ALA A 282 -9.14 -9.51 -4.11
CA ALA A 282 -8.56 -9.84 -5.41
C ALA A 282 -7.07 -9.46 -5.47
N THR A 283 -6.30 -10.24 -6.22
CA THR A 283 -4.88 -9.97 -6.45
C THR A 283 -4.58 -10.15 -7.93
N GLN A 284 -4.11 -9.09 -8.56
CA GLN A 284 -3.77 -9.10 -9.97
C GLN A 284 -2.52 -9.94 -10.22
N SER A 285 -2.61 -10.88 -11.17
CA SER A 285 -1.45 -11.61 -11.66
C SER A 285 -0.49 -10.68 -12.40
N PHE A 286 0.74 -11.12 -12.62
CA PHE A 286 1.72 -10.37 -13.39
C PHE A 286 1.24 -10.09 -14.83
N THR A 287 0.61 -11.07 -15.48
CA THR A 287 0.01 -10.90 -16.81
C THR A 287 -1.05 -9.81 -16.80
N ARG A 288 -1.98 -9.84 -15.83
CA ARG A 288 -3.02 -8.81 -15.67
C ARG A 288 -2.42 -7.42 -15.48
N ARG A 289 -1.38 -7.25 -14.64
CA ARG A 289 -0.69 -5.97 -14.46
C ARG A 289 -0.07 -5.46 -15.75
N ARG A 290 0.55 -6.33 -16.55
CA ARG A 290 1.13 -5.98 -17.85
C ARG A 290 0.09 -5.52 -18.87
N GLU A 291 -1.05 -6.19 -18.94
CA GLU A 291 -2.16 -5.82 -19.82
C GLU A 291 -2.72 -4.44 -19.45
N ILE A 292 -3.01 -4.21 -18.16
CA ILE A 292 -3.47 -2.91 -17.66
C ILE A 292 -2.42 -1.82 -17.93
N TYR A 293 -1.13 -2.10 -17.72
CA TYR A 293 -0.06 -1.13 -17.97
C TYR A 293 0.02 -0.74 -19.47
N LYS A 294 -0.13 -1.71 -20.40
CA LYS A 294 -0.20 -1.43 -21.84
C LYS A 294 -1.41 -0.53 -22.19
N ILE A 295 -2.55 -0.76 -21.57
CA ILE A 295 -3.73 0.09 -21.76
C ILE A 295 -3.47 1.48 -21.18
N ALA A 296 -2.80 1.58 -20.04
CA ALA A 296 -2.37 2.86 -19.49
C ALA A 296 -1.42 3.61 -20.43
N GLN A 297 -0.51 2.91 -21.12
CA GLN A 297 0.33 3.51 -22.17
C GLN A 297 -0.49 3.97 -23.38
N LYS A 298 -1.42 3.13 -23.86
CA LYS A 298 -2.28 3.43 -25.02
C LYS A 298 -3.15 4.69 -24.82
N HIS A 299 -3.70 4.86 -23.61
CA HIS A 299 -4.61 5.96 -23.28
C HIS A 299 -3.95 7.08 -22.47
N ASP A 300 -2.64 7.01 -22.29
CA ASP A 300 -1.82 7.96 -21.54
C ASP A 300 -2.30 8.16 -20.07
N LEU A 301 -2.66 7.07 -19.38
CA LEU A 301 -3.06 7.12 -17.99
C LEU A 301 -1.88 7.34 -17.05
N TYR A 302 -2.12 8.01 -15.94
CA TYR A 302 -1.26 8.04 -14.76
C TYR A 302 -1.83 7.10 -13.68
N ILE A 303 -1.01 6.23 -13.09
CA ILE A 303 -1.45 5.17 -12.19
C ILE A 303 -1.12 5.55 -10.74
N PHE A 304 -2.13 5.54 -9.87
CA PHE A 304 -1.96 5.53 -8.42
C PHE A 304 -2.01 4.08 -7.95
N GLU A 305 -0.84 3.49 -7.69
CA GLU A 305 -0.67 2.13 -7.19
C GLU A 305 -0.67 2.16 -5.66
N ASP A 306 -1.82 1.88 -5.02
CA ASP A 306 -1.95 1.84 -3.56
C ASP A 306 -1.71 0.42 -3.06
N GLU A 307 -0.60 0.19 -2.35
CA GLU A 307 -0.11 -1.14 -2.00
C GLU A 307 0.12 -1.36 -0.49
N PRO A 308 -0.87 -1.10 0.36
CA PRO A 308 -0.72 -1.36 1.79
C PRO A 308 -0.65 -2.84 2.14
N TYR A 309 -1.04 -3.73 1.22
CA TYR A 309 -1.11 -5.19 1.41
C TYR A 309 -0.06 -5.96 0.61
N TYR A 310 0.84 -5.30 -0.10
CA TYR A 310 1.80 -5.93 -1.00
C TYR A 310 2.57 -7.10 -0.36
N PHE A 311 3.05 -6.92 0.87
CA PHE A 311 3.78 -7.95 1.59
C PHE A 311 2.90 -8.96 2.33
N LEU A 312 1.58 -8.79 2.29
CA LEU A 312 0.61 -9.75 2.81
C LEU A 312 0.14 -10.74 1.72
N GLN A 313 0.99 -11.03 0.73
CA GLN A 313 0.78 -12.11 -0.22
C GLN A 313 1.01 -13.45 0.50
N MET A 314 -0.02 -14.28 0.51
CA MET A 314 -0.07 -15.53 1.28
C MET A 314 0.42 -16.71 0.47
N GLN A 315 0.68 -17.84 1.13
CA GLN A 315 0.90 -19.12 0.45
C GLN A 315 -0.38 -19.55 -0.30
N PRO A 316 -0.27 -20.29 -1.40
CA PRO A 316 -1.43 -20.80 -2.13
C PRO A 316 -2.41 -21.53 -1.20
N TYR A 317 -3.72 -21.32 -1.43
CA TYR A 317 -4.75 -22.09 -0.72
C TYR A 317 -4.94 -23.43 -1.41
N THR A 318 -4.75 -24.51 -0.68
CA THR A 318 -4.80 -25.89 -1.20
C THR A 318 -5.99 -26.70 -0.64
N GLY A 319 -6.85 -26.03 0.16
CA GLY A 319 -8.01 -26.66 0.79
C GLY A 319 -7.85 -26.81 2.30
N PRO A 320 -8.98 -27.06 3.04
CA PRO A 320 -8.99 -27.08 4.50
C PRO A 320 -8.17 -28.21 5.11
N ASP A 321 -8.05 -29.34 4.42
CA ASP A 321 -7.37 -30.55 4.93
C ASP A 321 -5.95 -30.72 4.38
N SER A 322 -5.45 -29.71 3.63
CA SER A 322 -4.13 -29.78 3.02
C SER A 322 -3.02 -29.41 3.99
N PRO A 323 -1.83 -30.05 3.89
CA PRO A 323 -0.68 -29.66 4.68
C PRO A 323 -0.31 -28.19 4.45
N SER A 324 0.11 -27.51 5.52
CA SER A 324 0.63 -26.14 5.44
C SER A 324 1.87 -26.09 4.55
N ILE A 325 1.89 -25.17 3.61
CA ILE A 325 3.07 -24.92 2.77
C ILE A 325 4.13 -24.21 3.64
N PRO A 326 5.39 -24.68 3.67
CA PRO A 326 6.43 -24.07 4.48
C PRO A 326 6.74 -22.63 4.06
N PRO A 327 7.31 -21.81 4.96
CA PRO A 327 7.77 -20.47 4.59
C PRO A 327 8.89 -20.53 3.54
N PRO A 328 9.09 -19.47 2.75
CA PRO A 328 10.29 -19.31 1.93
C PRO A 328 11.55 -19.50 2.78
N ALA A 329 12.53 -20.27 2.28
CA ALA A 329 13.73 -20.59 3.03
C ALA A 329 14.72 -19.40 3.09
N THR A 330 14.65 -18.49 2.10
CA THR A 330 15.52 -17.32 2.00
C THR A 330 14.74 -16.05 1.70
N ASN A 331 15.37 -14.89 1.93
CA ASN A 331 14.80 -13.60 1.54
C ASN A 331 14.65 -13.48 0.02
N GLU A 332 15.56 -14.05 -0.73
CA GLU A 332 15.54 -14.08 -2.20
C GLU A 332 14.34 -14.89 -2.71
N GLU A 333 14.10 -16.08 -2.17
CA GLU A 333 12.90 -16.88 -2.50
C GLU A 333 11.61 -16.13 -2.15
N PHE A 334 11.58 -15.45 -1.00
CA PHE A 334 10.44 -14.62 -0.63
C PHE A 334 10.18 -13.52 -1.66
N LEU A 335 11.20 -12.74 -2.02
CA LEU A 335 11.08 -11.65 -2.98
C LEU A 335 10.67 -12.16 -4.37
N GLN A 336 11.24 -13.28 -4.83
CA GLN A 336 10.89 -13.91 -6.11
C GLN A 336 9.45 -14.46 -6.15
N SER A 337 8.88 -14.78 -4.99
CA SER A 337 7.51 -15.28 -4.89
C SER A 337 6.44 -14.17 -4.88
N LEU A 338 6.85 -12.91 -4.78
CA LEU A 338 5.94 -11.76 -4.84
C LEU A 338 5.61 -11.41 -6.29
N VAL A 339 4.37 -11.04 -6.56
CA VAL A 339 3.98 -10.54 -7.88
C VAL A 339 4.69 -9.20 -8.14
N PRO A 340 5.40 -9.02 -9.28
CA PRO A 340 6.04 -7.76 -9.60
C PRO A 340 5.06 -6.59 -9.64
N THR A 341 5.50 -5.42 -9.17
CA THR A 341 4.68 -4.22 -9.01
C THR A 341 4.49 -3.46 -10.32
N TYR A 342 3.53 -2.54 -10.38
CA TYR A 342 3.45 -1.60 -11.51
C TYR A 342 4.70 -0.71 -11.58
N LEU A 343 5.23 -0.29 -10.43
CA LEU A 343 6.48 0.48 -10.37
C LEU A 343 7.66 -0.28 -11.02
N SER A 344 7.71 -1.61 -10.90
CA SER A 344 8.73 -2.45 -11.56
C SER A 344 8.55 -2.51 -13.08
N LEU A 345 7.32 -2.36 -13.57
CA LEU A 345 6.97 -2.33 -15.00
C LEU A 345 7.15 -0.94 -15.61
N ASP A 346 7.24 0.09 -14.77
CA ASP A 346 7.12 1.47 -15.20
C ASP A 346 8.37 1.98 -15.91
N VAL A 347 8.30 2.03 -17.23
CA VAL A 347 9.37 2.60 -18.08
C VAL A 347 9.17 4.07 -18.41
N ASP A 348 7.99 4.62 -18.11
CA ASP A 348 7.57 5.97 -18.46
C ASP A 348 7.57 6.95 -17.28
N GLY A 349 7.64 6.46 -16.04
CA GLY A 349 7.41 7.25 -14.82
C GLY A 349 5.93 7.65 -14.64
N ARG A 350 4.98 6.81 -15.11
CA ARG A 350 3.53 7.02 -15.00
C ARG A 350 2.91 6.41 -13.75
N VAL A 351 3.71 5.82 -12.87
CA VAL A 351 3.24 5.18 -11.63
C VAL A 351 3.68 6.01 -10.44
N MET A 352 2.71 6.36 -9.59
CA MET A 352 2.96 6.81 -8.23
C MET A 352 2.53 5.69 -7.28
N ARG A 353 3.52 4.99 -6.72
CA ARG A 353 3.29 3.92 -5.78
C ARG A 353 3.22 4.48 -4.36
N MET A 354 2.21 4.02 -3.61
CA MET A 354 1.96 4.38 -2.21
C MET A 354 2.16 3.13 -1.34
N ASP A 355 3.20 3.14 -0.52
CA ASP A 355 3.51 2.09 0.45
C ASP A 355 3.21 2.57 1.88
N SER A 356 2.93 1.65 2.79
CA SER A 356 2.59 1.98 4.18
C SER A 356 3.11 0.96 5.18
N PHE A 357 3.59 1.41 6.33
CA PHE A 357 3.88 0.55 7.48
C PHE A 357 2.62 0.12 8.24
N SER A 358 1.45 0.64 7.88
CA SER A 358 0.19 0.43 8.64
C SER A 358 -0.22 -1.04 8.77
N LYS A 359 0.05 -1.88 7.77
CA LYS A 359 -0.37 -3.29 7.78
C LYS A 359 0.76 -4.27 8.04
N VAL A 360 2.00 -3.79 7.98
CA VAL A 360 3.19 -4.63 8.16
C VAL A 360 3.93 -4.34 9.47
N ILE A 361 3.70 -3.17 10.11
CA ILE A 361 4.25 -2.85 11.43
C ILE A 361 3.12 -2.44 12.38
N ALA A 362 2.57 -1.23 12.23
CA ALA A 362 1.51 -0.74 13.08
C ALA A 362 0.75 0.42 12.43
N PRO A 363 -0.60 0.40 12.37
CA PRO A 363 -1.37 1.48 11.75
C PRO A 363 -1.22 2.81 12.49
N GLY A 364 -1.01 2.80 13.79
CA GLY A 364 -0.82 4.00 14.63
C GLY A 364 0.51 4.71 14.41
N SER A 365 1.49 4.11 13.71
CA SER A 365 2.73 4.79 13.35
C SER A 365 2.50 5.97 12.40
N ARG A 366 1.42 5.94 11.61
CA ARG A 366 1.08 6.97 10.62
C ARG A 366 2.25 7.29 9.68
N VAL A 367 3.02 6.29 9.25
CA VAL A 367 4.13 6.44 8.32
C VAL A 367 3.95 5.51 7.12
N GLY A 368 4.17 6.07 5.96
CA GLY A 368 4.28 5.40 4.67
C GLY A 368 5.25 6.18 3.78
N TRP A 369 5.33 5.83 2.53
CA TRP A 369 6.10 6.60 1.55
C TRP A 369 5.46 6.48 0.17
N VAL A 370 5.74 7.46 -0.66
CA VAL A 370 5.43 7.43 -2.08
C VAL A 370 6.72 7.30 -2.87
N THR A 371 6.64 6.57 -3.98
CA THR A 371 7.71 6.46 -4.97
C THR A 371 7.17 6.87 -6.34
N ALA A 372 7.79 7.84 -6.97
CA ALA A 372 7.46 8.32 -8.30
C ALA A 372 8.67 9.03 -8.95
N SER A 373 8.51 9.60 -10.13
CA SER A 373 9.57 10.39 -10.76
C SER A 373 9.93 11.64 -9.93
N GLU A 374 11.17 12.11 -10.08
CA GLU A 374 11.68 13.31 -9.40
C GLU A 374 10.72 14.50 -9.53
N GLN A 375 10.15 14.72 -10.71
CA GLN A 375 9.16 15.78 -10.95
C GLN A 375 7.94 15.65 -10.04
N ILE A 376 7.39 14.45 -9.92
CA ILE A 376 6.19 14.20 -9.14
C ILE A 376 6.49 14.27 -7.64
N ILE A 377 7.61 13.69 -7.21
CA ILE A 377 8.04 13.78 -5.81
C ILE A 377 8.34 15.22 -5.39
N GLU A 378 8.88 16.03 -6.29
CA GLU A 378 9.08 17.45 -6.03
C GLU A 378 7.74 18.17 -5.79
N ARG A 379 6.72 17.93 -6.62
CA ARG A 379 5.37 18.48 -6.43
C ARG A 379 4.72 17.97 -5.14
N PHE A 380 4.85 16.68 -4.87
CA PHE A 380 4.36 16.06 -3.64
C PHE A 380 5.01 16.70 -2.40
N THR A 381 6.32 16.90 -2.43
CA THR A 381 7.06 17.54 -1.33
C THR A 381 6.57 18.96 -1.06
N ARG A 382 6.31 19.75 -2.11
CA ARG A 382 5.74 21.10 -1.95
C ARG A 382 4.35 21.08 -1.31
N ALA A 383 3.52 20.10 -1.65
CA ALA A 383 2.23 19.92 -1.01
C ALA A 383 2.39 19.56 0.48
N ASN A 384 3.28 18.61 0.79
CA ASN A 384 3.62 18.23 2.16
C ASN A 384 4.08 19.43 3.00
N GLU A 385 5.01 20.22 2.48
CA GLU A 385 5.58 21.38 3.18
C GLU A 385 4.56 22.44 3.59
N CYS A 386 3.43 22.51 2.89
CA CYS A 386 2.36 23.47 3.16
C CYS A 386 1.12 22.84 3.83
N SER A 387 1.16 21.56 4.16
CA SER A 387 0.04 20.86 4.81
C SER A 387 0.49 20.12 6.07
N VAL A 388 1.01 18.91 5.95
CA VAL A 388 1.37 18.04 7.07
C VAL A 388 2.85 18.12 7.46
N GLN A 389 3.67 18.83 6.71
CA GLN A 389 5.13 18.91 6.81
C GLN A 389 5.79 17.57 6.47
N ASN A 390 5.71 16.59 7.39
CA ASN A 390 6.21 15.21 7.28
C ASN A 390 5.58 14.38 8.42
N PRO A 391 5.72 13.04 8.43
CA PRO A 391 5.29 12.22 9.56
C PRO A 391 5.99 12.63 10.86
N SER A 392 5.33 12.32 12.00
CA SER A 392 5.90 12.56 13.33
C SER A 392 7.34 12.05 13.43
N GLY A 393 8.25 12.89 13.93
CA GLY A 393 9.65 12.51 14.15
C GLY A 393 9.81 11.36 15.15
N ILE A 394 8.96 11.28 16.17
CA ILE A 394 8.91 10.13 17.09
C ILE A 394 8.59 8.84 16.34
N SER A 395 7.59 8.85 15.46
CA SER A 395 7.24 7.67 14.65
C SER A 395 8.39 7.28 13.72
N GLN A 396 9.02 8.25 13.07
CA GLN A 396 10.20 8.01 12.23
C GLN A 396 11.36 7.42 13.04
N MET A 397 11.62 7.93 14.25
CA MET A 397 12.66 7.43 15.15
C MET A 397 12.41 5.97 15.56
N VAL A 398 11.19 5.66 16.01
CA VAL A 398 10.82 4.29 16.42
C VAL A 398 10.99 3.32 15.26
N LEU A 399 10.50 3.69 14.06
CA LEU A 399 10.64 2.85 12.87
C LEU A 399 12.10 2.70 12.44
N PHE A 400 12.89 3.78 12.48
CA PHE A 400 14.31 3.73 12.14
C PHE A 400 15.10 2.80 13.08
N LYS A 401 14.94 2.97 14.39
CA LYS A 401 15.59 2.11 15.39
C LYS A 401 15.22 0.63 15.19
N LEU A 402 13.95 0.34 14.88
CA LEU A 402 13.48 -1.03 14.65
C LEU A 402 13.98 -1.58 13.30
N LEU A 403 13.72 -0.86 12.21
CA LEU A 403 13.86 -1.37 10.86
C LEU A 403 15.28 -1.26 10.32
N ASP A 404 15.97 -0.16 10.61
CA ASP A 404 17.31 0.11 10.07
C ASP A 404 18.42 -0.36 11.02
N GLU A 405 18.38 0.07 12.29
CA GLU A 405 19.44 -0.24 13.24
C GLU A 405 19.36 -1.66 13.79
N HIS A 406 18.14 -2.13 14.16
CA HIS A 406 18.00 -3.42 14.83
C HIS A 406 17.85 -4.60 13.87
N TRP A 407 16.91 -4.52 12.92
CA TRP A 407 16.66 -5.61 11.99
C TRP A 407 17.49 -5.53 10.71
N GLY A 408 17.79 -4.35 10.23
CA GLY A 408 18.28 -4.14 8.87
C GLY A 408 17.29 -4.65 7.81
N HIS A 409 17.64 -4.55 6.54
CA HIS A 409 16.80 -5.09 5.47
C HIS A 409 16.63 -6.61 5.57
N ASP A 410 17.65 -7.34 6.00
CA ASP A 410 17.59 -8.80 6.18
C ASP A 410 16.55 -9.22 7.23
N GLY A 411 16.61 -8.62 8.41
CA GLY A 411 15.65 -8.91 9.49
C GLY A 411 14.24 -8.43 9.17
N TYR A 412 14.10 -7.30 8.48
CA TYR A 412 12.79 -6.83 8.05
C TYR A 412 12.14 -7.77 7.03
N LEU A 413 12.88 -8.31 6.08
CA LEU A 413 12.36 -9.33 5.16
C LEU A 413 11.95 -10.61 5.90
N LYS A 414 12.72 -11.04 6.91
CA LYS A 414 12.34 -12.19 7.77
C LYS A 414 11.05 -11.92 8.55
N TRP A 415 10.84 -10.69 9.02
CA TRP A 415 9.58 -10.28 9.62
C TRP A 415 8.42 -10.37 8.62
N LEU A 416 8.60 -9.92 7.37
CA LEU A 416 7.60 -10.00 6.32
C LEU A 416 7.26 -11.45 5.93
N ILE A 417 8.25 -12.35 5.92
CA ILE A 417 8.03 -13.80 5.78
C ILE A 417 7.16 -14.33 6.92
N ASN A 418 7.46 -13.95 8.17
CA ASN A 418 6.64 -14.33 9.32
C ASN A 418 5.19 -13.83 9.18
N LEU A 419 5.00 -12.58 8.77
CA LEU A 419 3.65 -12.04 8.52
C LEU A 419 2.91 -12.81 7.42
N ARG A 420 3.58 -13.16 6.31
CA ARG A 420 2.99 -14.03 5.27
C ARG A 420 2.42 -15.31 5.88
N MET A 421 3.18 -15.98 6.73
CA MET A 421 2.74 -17.23 7.36
C MET A 421 1.59 -17.02 8.34
N VAL A 422 1.63 -15.96 9.15
CA VAL A 422 0.54 -15.59 10.06
C VAL A 422 -0.75 -15.33 9.28
N TYR A 423 -0.70 -14.53 8.21
CA TYR A 423 -1.88 -14.22 7.40
C TYR A 423 -2.37 -15.42 6.60
N THR A 424 -1.47 -16.28 6.10
CA THR A 424 -1.84 -17.56 5.47
C THR A 424 -2.68 -18.42 6.43
N LYS A 425 -2.19 -18.63 7.66
CA LYS A 425 -2.92 -19.41 8.67
C LYS A 425 -4.29 -18.79 8.97
N ARG A 426 -4.36 -17.48 9.17
CA ARG A 426 -5.62 -16.79 9.49
C ARG A 426 -6.63 -16.88 8.35
N ARG A 427 -6.18 -16.72 7.09
CA ARG A 427 -7.02 -16.95 5.91
C ARG A 427 -7.54 -18.38 5.88
N ASP A 428 -6.71 -19.36 6.12
CA ASP A 428 -7.09 -20.78 6.07
C ASP A 428 -8.13 -21.11 7.14
N VAL A 429 -8.00 -20.53 8.35
CA VAL A 429 -9.00 -20.67 9.43
C VAL A 429 -10.35 -20.09 9.03
N ILE A 430 -10.41 -18.87 8.47
CA ILE A 430 -11.72 -18.29 8.08
C ILE A 430 -12.33 -19.06 6.92
N LEU A 431 -11.52 -19.53 5.95
CA LEU A 431 -12.02 -20.32 4.83
C LEU A 431 -12.58 -21.68 5.30
N ALA A 432 -11.89 -22.37 6.19
CA ALA A 432 -12.40 -23.61 6.81
C ALA A 432 -13.71 -23.38 7.55
N ALA A 433 -13.84 -22.25 8.27
CA ALA A 433 -15.08 -21.87 8.92
C ALA A 433 -16.21 -21.59 7.90
N CYS A 434 -15.92 -20.93 6.78
CA CYS A 434 -16.88 -20.72 5.71
C CYS A 434 -17.35 -22.04 5.08
N GLU A 435 -16.41 -22.94 4.76
CA GLU A 435 -16.70 -24.25 4.21
C GLU A 435 -17.67 -25.08 5.10
N LYS A 436 -17.50 -24.94 6.41
CA LYS A 436 -18.30 -25.68 7.41
C LYS A 436 -19.66 -25.03 7.67
N ASN A 437 -19.73 -23.69 7.72
CA ASN A 437 -20.87 -23.02 8.36
C ASN A 437 -21.72 -22.17 7.39
N LEU A 438 -21.22 -21.79 6.21
CA LEU A 438 -22.03 -20.99 5.28
C LEU A 438 -22.93 -21.85 4.38
N PRO A 439 -24.15 -21.42 4.07
CA PRO A 439 -25.05 -22.11 3.15
C PRO A 439 -24.55 -21.95 1.71
N LYS A 440 -23.87 -22.95 1.19
CA LYS A 440 -23.22 -22.94 -0.15
C LYS A 440 -24.22 -22.83 -1.31
N GLU A 441 -25.47 -23.08 -1.04
CA GLU A 441 -26.57 -22.90 -2.00
C GLU A 441 -26.76 -21.44 -2.39
N VAL A 442 -26.45 -20.51 -1.46
CA VAL A 442 -26.70 -19.09 -1.64
C VAL A 442 -25.46 -18.21 -1.47
N VAL A 443 -24.34 -18.76 -0.98
CA VAL A 443 -23.10 -17.97 -0.76
C VAL A 443 -21.91 -18.63 -1.45
N THR A 444 -21.13 -17.80 -2.15
CA THR A 444 -19.87 -18.24 -2.77
C THR A 444 -18.74 -17.25 -2.47
N TRP A 445 -17.50 -17.70 -2.57
CA TRP A 445 -16.31 -16.87 -2.38
C TRP A 445 -15.12 -17.41 -3.15
N ASN A 446 -14.16 -16.52 -3.42
CA ASN A 446 -12.85 -16.89 -3.91
C ASN A 446 -11.82 -16.79 -2.77
N PRO A 447 -10.94 -17.78 -2.59
CA PRO A 447 -9.85 -17.69 -1.62
C PRO A 447 -8.92 -16.50 -1.95
N PRO A 448 -8.74 -15.52 -1.04
CA PRO A 448 -7.84 -14.40 -1.31
C PRO A 448 -6.38 -14.87 -1.30
N ALA A 449 -5.60 -14.38 -2.26
CA ALA A 449 -4.17 -14.65 -2.37
C ALA A 449 -3.31 -13.66 -1.58
N ALA A 450 -3.86 -12.49 -1.22
CA ALA A 450 -3.18 -11.46 -0.45
C ALA A 450 -4.17 -10.65 0.40
N GLY A 451 -3.64 -9.77 1.24
CA GLY A 451 -4.43 -8.83 2.02
C GLY A 451 -5.05 -9.41 3.27
N MET A 452 -6.24 -8.93 3.61
CA MET A 452 -6.88 -9.26 4.88
C MET A 452 -8.41 -9.40 4.78
N PHE A 453 -8.94 -9.46 3.55
CA PHE A 453 -10.38 -9.45 3.30
C PHE A 453 -10.84 -10.68 2.55
N LEU A 454 -12.03 -11.14 2.93
CA LEU A 454 -12.78 -12.18 2.24
C LEU A 454 -14.08 -11.56 1.73
N TRP A 455 -14.36 -11.75 0.43
CA TRP A 455 -15.53 -11.22 -0.27
C TRP A 455 -16.53 -12.32 -0.50
N LEU A 456 -17.67 -12.25 0.17
CA LEU A 456 -18.73 -13.24 0.17
C LEU A 456 -19.83 -12.79 -0.77
N LYS A 457 -20.00 -13.48 -1.90
CA LYS A 457 -21.08 -13.22 -2.86
C LYS A 457 -22.33 -13.96 -2.43
N VAL A 458 -23.44 -13.24 -2.23
CA VAL A 458 -24.75 -13.80 -1.88
C VAL A 458 -25.65 -13.78 -3.11
N ASN A 459 -26.18 -14.93 -3.49
CA ASN A 459 -27.16 -15.02 -4.57
C ASN A 459 -28.54 -14.55 -4.10
N TRP A 460 -28.72 -13.24 -4.05
CA TRP A 460 -29.94 -12.60 -3.56
C TRP A 460 -31.18 -12.94 -4.39
N HIS A 461 -31.03 -13.37 -5.66
CA HIS A 461 -32.15 -13.81 -6.50
C HIS A 461 -32.87 -15.05 -5.96
N LEU A 462 -32.20 -15.85 -5.13
CA LEU A 462 -32.79 -16.99 -4.43
C LEU A 462 -33.51 -16.61 -3.13
N HIS A 463 -33.45 -15.33 -2.72
CA HIS A 463 -34.10 -14.89 -1.52
C HIS A 463 -35.64 -14.94 -1.67
N PRO A 464 -36.41 -15.40 -0.64
CA PRO A 464 -37.88 -15.52 -0.72
C PRO A 464 -38.58 -14.24 -1.15
N TYR A 465 -38.02 -13.09 -0.83
CA TYR A 465 -38.56 -11.79 -1.15
C TYR A 465 -37.91 -11.08 -2.33
N ALA A 466 -37.08 -11.75 -3.14
CA ALA A 466 -36.38 -11.14 -4.28
C ALA A 466 -37.31 -10.52 -5.34
N LYS A 467 -38.58 -10.94 -5.38
CA LYS A 467 -39.61 -10.37 -6.30
C LYS A 467 -40.33 -9.15 -5.73
N THR A 468 -40.22 -8.89 -4.43
CA THR A 468 -41.02 -7.85 -3.71
C THR A 468 -40.14 -6.81 -3.02
N LYS A 469 -38.88 -7.10 -2.82
CA LYS A 469 -37.86 -6.21 -2.22
C LYS A 469 -36.71 -5.98 -3.18
N THR A 470 -36.09 -4.83 -3.06
CA THR A 470 -34.86 -4.48 -3.78
C THR A 470 -33.65 -5.19 -3.17
N LEU A 471 -32.56 -5.30 -3.94
CA LEU A 471 -31.29 -5.82 -3.46
C LEU A 471 -30.84 -5.08 -2.18
N SER A 472 -30.93 -3.76 -2.16
CA SER A 472 -30.49 -2.93 -1.03
C SER A 472 -31.31 -3.19 0.25
N GLU A 473 -32.63 -3.44 0.12
CA GLU A 473 -33.48 -3.81 1.28
C GLU A 473 -33.08 -5.18 1.84
N ILE A 474 -32.84 -6.16 0.97
CA ILE A 474 -32.41 -7.51 1.39
C ILE A 474 -30.99 -7.47 1.99
N GLU A 475 -30.07 -6.70 1.40
CA GLU A 475 -28.71 -6.52 1.93
C GLU A 475 -28.74 -5.93 3.35
N GLU A 476 -29.60 -4.91 3.58
CA GLU A 476 -29.79 -4.29 4.89
C GLU A 476 -30.36 -5.27 5.91
N GLU A 477 -31.38 -6.05 5.54
CA GLU A 477 -32.00 -7.04 6.42
C GLU A 477 -31.02 -8.15 6.83
N ILE A 478 -30.21 -8.67 5.89
CA ILE A 478 -29.17 -9.66 6.20
C ILE A 478 -28.10 -9.04 7.11
N PHE A 479 -27.69 -7.80 6.83
CA PHE A 479 -26.72 -7.09 7.66
C PHE A 479 -27.21 -6.93 9.11
N LEU A 480 -28.46 -6.46 9.30
CA LEU A 480 -29.05 -6.30 10.64
C LEU A 480 -29.23 -7.66 11.35
N ALA A 481 -29.69 -8.69 10.65
CA ALA A 481 -29.77 -10.04 11.19
C ALA A 481 -28.39 -10.57 11.66
N ALA A 482 -27.32 -10.30 10.89
CA ALA A 482 -25.96 -10.66 11.32
C ALA A 482 -25.53 -9.88 12.59
N VAL A 483 -25.88 -8.60 12.70
CA VAL A 483 -25.62 -7.80 13.92
C VAL A 483 -26.37 -8.36 15.12
N ASP A 484 -27.65 -8.74 14.95
CA ASP A 484 -28.47 -9.34 16.02
C ASP A 484 -27.91 -10.68 16.48
N GLU A 485 -27.33 -11.49 15.58
CA GLU A 485 -26.58 -12.71 15.89
C GLU A 485 -25.20 -12.41 16.52
N GLY A 486 -24.81 -11.15 16.65
CA GLY A 486 -23.54 -10.72 17.28
C GLY A 486 -22.33 -10.84 16.38
N VAL A 487 -22.49 -10.65 15.07
CA VAL A 487 -21.36 -10.55 14.11
C VAL A 487 -21.50 -9.30 13.24
N LEU A 488 -20.40 -8.58 13.08
CA LEU A 488 -20.33 -7.40 12.21
C LEU A 488 -19.53 -7.74 10.96
N VAL A 489 -20.19 -7.73 9.81
CA VAL A 489 -19.61 -7.74 8.46
C VAL A 489 -19.81 -6.38 7.81
N SER A 490 -19.15 -6.08 6.66
CA SER A 490 -19.42 -4.85 5.91
C SER A 490 -20.29 -5.16 4.71
N LYS A 491 -21.27 -4.30 4.40
CA LYS A 491 -22.10 -4.42 3.18
C LYS A 491 -21.27 -4.12 1.95
N GLY A 492 -21.52 -4.84 0.85
CA GLY A 492 -20.87 -4.59 -0.44
C GLY A 492 -21.18 -3.22 -1.00
N SER A 493 -22.42 -2.74 -0.81
CA SER A 493 -22.86 -1.41 -1.25
C SER A 493 -22.02 -0.25 -0.71
N TRP A 494 -21.34 -0.41 0.44
CA TRP A 494 -20.47 0.64 0.99
C TRP A 494 -19.20 0.89 0.17
N PHE A 495 -18.84 -0.03 -0.71
CA PHE A 495 -17.59 0.00 -1.49
C PHE A 495 -17.80 0.32 -2.96
N ILE A 496 -19.02 0.61 -3.39
CA ILE A 496 -19.30 0.98 -4.78
C ILE A 496 -18.53 2.26 -5.11
N ALA A 497 -17.69 2.18 -6.15
CA ALA A 497 -16.83 3.27 -6.58
C ALA A 497 -17.62 4.40 -7.23
N GLU A 498 -18.46 4.08 -8.20
CA GLU A 498 -19.30 5.04 -8.92
C GLU A 498 -20.64 5.26 -8.19
N ARG A 499 -20.72 6.30 -7.35
CA ARG A 499 -21.90 6.56 -6.52
C ARG A 499 -23.12 7.04 -7.32
N ASN A 500 -22.91 7.62 -8.50
CA ASN A 500 -23.96 8.16 -9.35
C ASN A 500 -24.01 7.37 -10.66
N GLY A 501 -25.08 6.59 -10.85
CA GLY A 501 -25.31 5.85 -12.10
C GLY A 501 -24.96 4.36 -12.06
N PHE A 502 -24.24 3.87 -11.06
CA PHE A 502 -24.01 2.44 -10.91
C PHE A 502 -25.27 1.73 -10.40
N VAL A 503 -25.70 0.73 -11.13
CA VAL A 503 -26.80 -0.14 -10.71
C VAL A 503 -26.22 -1.41 -10.12
N GLN A 504 -26.31 -1.54 -8.79
CA GLN A 504 -25.84 -2.75 -8.11
C GLN A 504 -26.75 -3.94 -8.50
N THR A 505 -26.16 -4.92 -9.17
CA THR A 505 -26.84 -6.15 -9.59
C THR A 505 -26.47 -7.35 -8.73
N GLU A 506 -25.38 -7.27 -8.00
CA GLU A 506 -24.78 -8.34 -7.21
C GLU A 506 -24.70 -7.94 -5.73
N MET A 507 -24.96 -8.89 -4.85
CA MET A 507 -24.89 -8.68 -3.40
C MET A 507 -23.61 -9.29 -2.83
N PHE A 508 -22.91 -8.51 -2.01
CA PHE A 508 -21.68 -8.95 -1.35
C PHE A 508 -21.65 -8.53 0.12
N PHE A 509 -20.88 -9.31 0.90
CA PHE A 509 -20.46 -8.91 2.24
C PHE A 509 -18.94 -9.10 2.38
N ARG A 510 -18.28 -8.11 3.01
CA ARG A 510 -16.85 -8.22 3.32
C ARG A 510 -16.66 -8.71 4.75
N ALA A 511 -15.93 -9.81 4.92
CA ALA A 511 -15.36 -10.23 6.18
C ALA A 511 -13.86 -9.92 6.22
N THR A 512 -13.28 -9.79 7.43
CA THR A 512 -11.83 -9.65 7.62
C THR A 512 -11.31 -10.77 8.49
N PHE A 513 -10.16 -11.30 8.14
CA PHE A 513 -9.44 -12.28 8.97
C PHE A 513 -8.26 -11.67 9.74
N ALA A 514 -8.18 -10.32 9.80
CA ALA A 514 -7.03 -9.64 10.39
C ALA A 514 -7.12 -9.43 11.90
N ALA A 515 -8.29 -9.07 12.45
CA ALA A 515 -8.40 -8.51 13.79
C ALA A 515 -8.82 -9.53 14.87
N ALA A 516 -9.84 -10.36 14.58
CA ALA A 516 -10.39 -11.29 15.57
C ALA A 516 -9.44 -12.45 15.86
N ALA A 517 -9.46 -13.01 17.06
CA ALA A 517 -8.79 -14.26 17.38
C ALA A 517 -9.34 -15.42 16.53
N GLU A 518 -8.53 -16.46 16.28
CA GLU A 518 -8.88 -17.56 15.35
C GLU A 518 -10.18 -18.28 15.76
N ASP A 519 -10.36 -18.56 17.05
CA ASP A 519 -11.59 -19.14 17.60
C ASP A 519 -12.81 -18.24 17.41
N LYS A 520 -12.63 -16.93 17.59
CA LYS A 520 -13.70 -15.93 17.40
C LYS A 520 -14.10 -15.75 15.94
N MET A 521 -13.13 -15.88 15.00
CA MET A 521 -13.43 -15.86 13.56
C MET A 521 -14.36 -17.04 13.20
N THR A 522 -14.09 -18.24 13.71
CA THR A 522 -14.94 -19.42 13.47
C THR A 522 -16.37 -19.19 13.97
N VAL A 523 -16.52 -18.70 15.21
CA VAL A 523 -17.83 -18.36 15.78
C VAL A 523 -18.54 -17.26 14.99
N ALA A 524 -17.81 -16.24 14.51
CA ALA A 524 -18.40 -15.16 13.73
C ALA A 524 -18.97 -15.66 12.39
N ILE A 525 -18.26 -16.55 11.69
CA ILE A 525 -18.75 -17.16 10.45
C ILE A 525 -19.93 -18.10 10.71
N GLU A 526 -19.94 -18.86 11.80
CA GLU A 526 -21.09 -19.66 12.22
C GLU A 526 -22.36 -18.80 12.41
N ARG A 527 -22.25 -17.68 13.13
CA ARG A 527 -23.33 -16.72 13.36
C ARG A 527 -23.81 -16.07 12.06
N PHE A 528 -22.88 -15.66 11.19
CA PHE A 528 -23.23 -15.13 9.88
C PHE A 528 -23.97 -16.17 9.02
N GLY A 529 -23.55 -17.43 9.07
CA GLY A 529 -24.24 -18.55 8.43
C GLY A 529 -25.66 -18.76 8.96
N ALA A 530 -25.86 -18.63 10.29
CA ALA A 530 -27.19 -18.70 10.90
C ALA A 530 -28.10 -17.55 10.43
N ALA A 531 -27.59 -16.32 10.41
CA ALA A 531 -28.33 -15.16 9.89
C ALA A 531 -28.75 -15.35 8.42
N LEU A 532 -27.86 -15.87 7.58
CA LEU A 532 -28.16 -16.19 6.18
C LEU A 532 -29.23 -17.27 6.04
N ARG A 533 -29.11 -18.38 6.79
CA ARG A 533 -30.12 -19.46 6.77
C ARG A 533 -31.49 -18.93 7.18
N ALA A 534 -31.55 -18.17 8.27
CA ALA A 534 -32.80 -17.57 8.75
C ALA A 534 -33.43 -16.63 7.68
N SER A 535 -32.62 -15.76 7.06
CA SER A 535 -33.07 -14.83 6.04
C SER A 535 -33.58 -15.54 4.78
N PHE A 536 -32.93 -16.64 4.35
CA PHE A 536 -33.32 -17.41 3.17
C PHE A 536 -34.33 -18.52 3.48
N GLY A 537 -34.74 -18.72 4.73
CA GLY A 537 -35.62 -19.82 5.13
C GLY A 537 -34.99 -21.22 4.95
N LEU A 538 -33.67 -21.32 5.01
CA LEU A 538 -32.93 -22.58 4.91
C LEU A 538 -32.84 -23.27 6.28
N LYS A 539 -32.73 -24.63 6.27
CA LYS A 539 -32.57 -25.41 7.52
C LYS A 539 -31.13 -25.42 8.03
#